data_ed840e0e799c6682d23cf84cd2057c57
#
_entry.id   ed840e0e799c6682d23cf84cd2057c57
#
_cell.length_a   1.000
_cell.length_b   1.000
_cell.length_c   1.000
_cell.angle_alpha   90.00
_cell.angle_beta   90.00
_cell.angle_gamma   90.00
#
_symmetry.space_group_name_H-M   'P 1'
#
loop_
_entity.id
_entity.type
_entity.pdbx_description
1 polymer ?
#
loop_
_entity_poly.entity_id
_entity_poly.type
_entity_poly.pdbx_seq_one_letter_code
_entity_poly.pdbx_strand_id
1 'polypeptide(L)'
;MLPSVVKNKIEQIWLDVIAGGVSQPTEVIEQLTYLMFAKQIDEREADIEMAELLSGEKQSHIFGESREEQALRWRNFKGMEARALHKHFVDRVFIFLINLNSNENSAFSRYLKHATFKINEPLALQKVVTGLEDL
;
A
#
# COMPACT_ATOMS: atom_id res chain seq x y z
N MET A 1 -8.95 -5.64 23.69
CA MET A 1 -9.91 -4.56 23.33
C MET A 1 -9.13 -3.38 22.75
N LEU A 2 -9.53 -2.89 21.58
CA LEU A 2 -8.90 -1.72 20.97
C LEU A 2 -9.38 -0.44 21.65
N PRO A 3 -8.49 0.54 21.85
CA PRO A 3 -8.92 1.86 22.32
C PRO A 3 -9.97 2.45 21.38
N SER A 4 -10.89 3.23 21.88
CA SER A 4 -11.97 3.81 21.09
C SER A 4 -11.44 4.73 19.98
N VAL A 5 -10.31 5.41 20.20
CA VAL A 5 -9.67 6.26 19.18
C VAL A 5 -9.24 5.42 17.98
N VAL A 6 -8.60 4.27 18.21
CA VAL A 6 -8.14 3.37 17.13
C VAL A 6 -9.34 2.78 16.41
N LYS A 7 -10.35 2.33 17.17
CA LYS A 7 -11.57 1.78 16.59
C LYS A 7 -12.25 2.79 15.66
N ASN A 8 -12.37 4.05 16.11
CA ASN A 8 -12.98 5.11 15.31
C ASN A 8 -12.19 5.39 14.03
N LYS A 9 -10.86 5.34 14.10
CA LYS A 9 -10.01 5.51 12.90
C LYS A 9 -10.22 4.38 11.91
N ILE A 10 -10.31 3.14 12.38
CA ILE A 10 -10.56 1.98 11.52
C ILE A 10 -11.93 2.10 10.86
N GLU A 11 -12.96 2.48 11.61
CA GLU A 11 -14.30 2.69 11.06
C GLU A 11 -14.31 3.78 9.98
N GLN A 12 -13.59 4.88 10.19
CA GLN A 12 -13.50 5.95 9.21
C GLN A 12 -12.80 5.49 7.94
N ILE A 13 -11.70 4.73 8.06
CA ILE A 13 -11.00 4.16 6.91
C ILE A 13 -11.96 3.27 6.10
N TRP A 14 -12.73 2.44 6.78
CA TRP A 14 -13.71 1.57 6.15
C TRP A 14 -14.74 2.38 5.34
N LEU A 15 -15.28 3.43 5.95
CA LEU A 15 -16.25 4.31 5.29
C LEU A 15 -15.62 5.04 4.08
N ASP A 16 -14.36 5.44 4.18
CA ASP A 16 -13.67 6.10 3.08
C ASP A 16 -13.49 5.15 1.89
N VAL A 17 -13.24 3.88 2.12
CA VAL A 17 -13.16 2.87 1.04
C VAL A 17 -14.52 2.72 0.37
N ILE A 18 -15.59 2.66 1.15
CA ILE A 18 -16.97 2.59 0.60
C ILE A 18 -17.25 3.82 -0.25
N ALA A 19 -16.90 5.01 0.24
CA ALA A 19 -17.07 6.27 -0.50
C ALA A 19 -16.26 6.27 -1.79
N GLY A 20 -15.18 5.49 -1.85
CA GLY A 20 -14.34 5.35 -3.04
C GLY A 20 -14.90 4.45 -4.13
N GLY A 21 -16.09 3.87 -3.92
CA GLY A 21 -16.77 3.05 -4.92
C GLY A 21 -16.78 1.55 -4.62
N VAL A 22 -16.40 1.14 -3.42
CA VAL A 22 -16.34 -0.28 -3.03
C VAL A 22 -17.45 -0.55 -2.02
N SER A 23 -18.45 -1.38 -2.40
CA SER A 23 -19.64 -1.57 -1.59
C SER A 23 -19.71 -2.90 -0.83
N GLN A 24 -19.01 -3.93 -1.30
CA GLN A 24 -19.07 -5.26 -0.66
C GLN A 24 -18.01 -5.37 0.45
N PRO A 25 -18.36 -5.86 1.65
CA PRO A 25 -17.40 -5.97 2.75
C PRO A 25 -16.13 -6.75 2.40
N THR A 26 -16.26 -7.85 1.67
CA THR A 26 -15.09 -8.63 1.24
C THR A 26 -14.18 -7.83 0.32
N GLU A 27 -14.75 -7.02 -0.55
CA GLU A 27 -13.99 -6.15 -1.44
C GLU A 27 -13.29 -5.03 -0.69
N VAL A 28 -13.93 -4.47 0.35
CA VAL A 28 -13.31 -3.46 1.21
C VAL A 28 -12.05 -4.04 1.86
N ILE A 29 -12.14 -5.26 2.40
CA ILE A 29 -11.00 -5.94 3.01
C ILE A 29 -9.88 -6.15 1.99
N GLU A 30 -10.22 -6.57 0.77
CA GLU A 30 -9.25 -6.79 -0.30
C GLU A 30 -8.51 -5.51 -0.65
N GLN A 31 -9.24 -4.39 -0.84
CA GLN A 31 -8.62 -3.12 -1.20
C GLN A 31 -7.69 -2.63 -0.09
N LEU A 32 -8.13 -2.73 1.17
CA LEU A 32 -7.28 -2.37 2.30
C LEU A 32 -6.05 -3.24 2.40
N THR A 33 -6.16 -4.53 2.07
CA THR A 33 -5.03 -5.46 2.08
C THR A 33 -3.94 -5.00 1.09
N TYR A 34 -4.32 -4.56 -0.10
CA TYR A 34 -3.36 -4.07 -1.09
C TYR A 34 -2.62 -2.83 -0.58
N LEU A 35 -3.34 -1.89 0.01
CA LEU A 35 -2.73 -0.67 0.54
C LEU A 35 -1.83 -0.96 1.75
N MET A 36 -2.27 -1.84 2.64
CA MET A 36 -1.46 -2.25 3.80
C MET A 36 -0.20 -2.98 3.35
N PHE A 37 -0.29 -3.79 2.30
CA PHE A 37 0.88 -4.48 1.75
C PHE A 37 1.89 -3.47 1.19
N ALA A 38 1.41 -2.46 0.47
CA ALA A 38 2.29 -1.40 -0.04
C ALA A 38 3.03 -0.70 1.09
N LYS A 39 2.35 -0.42 2.20
CA LYS A 39 2.96 0.19 3.37
C LYS A 39 3.98 -0.75 4.03
N GLN A 40 3.62 -2.02 4.18
CA GLN A 40 4.48 -3.01 4.83
C GLN A 40 5.78 -3.25 4.07
N ILE A 41 5.76 -3.33 2.75
CA ILE A 41 6.98 -3.55 1.98
C ILE A 41 7.92 -2.35 2.06
N ASP A 42 7.39 -1.14 2.18
CA ASP A 42 8.22 0.04 2.40
C ASP A 42 8.86 0.00 3.80
N GLU A 43 8.13 -0.43 4.82
CA GLU A 43 8.68 -0.62 6.17
C GLU A 43 9.77 -1.68 6.17
N ARG A 44 9.58 -2.77 5.43
CA ARG A 44 10.59 -3.82 5.29
C ARG A 44 11.84 -3.29 4.58
N GLU A 45 11.67 -2.46 3.57
CA GLU A 45 12.80 -1.82 2.90
C GLU A 45 13.59 -0.92 3.86
N ALA A 46 12.89 -0.18 4.72
CA ALA A 46 13.54 0.63 5.75
C ALA A 46 14.36 -0.22 6.73
N ASP A 47 13.86 -1.40 7.08
CA ASP A 47 14.60 -2.35 7.94
C ASP A 47 15.84 -2.87 7.22
N ILE A 48 15.75 -3.13 5.92
CA ILE A 48 16.89 -3.54 5.10
C ILE A 48 17.95 -2.44 5.08
N GLU A 49 17.52 -1.20 4.88
CA GLU A 49 18.42 -0.04 4.88
C GLU A 49 19.15 0.11 6.23
N MET A 50 18.42 -0.10 7.33
CA MET A 50 18.99 -0.04 8.66
C MET A 50 20.02 -1.18 8.89
N ALA A 51 19.68 -2.38 8.42
CA ALA A 51 20.59 -3.53 8.53
C ALA A 51 21.89 -3.28 7.77
N GLU A 52 21.82 -2.66 6.59
CA GLU A 52 23.00 -2.27 5.81
C GLU A 52 23.85 -1.25 6.55
N LEU A 53 23.20 -0.26 7.15
CA LEU A 53 23.89 0.80 7.88
C LEU A 53 24.64 0.24 9.10
N LEU A 54 24.01 -0.69 9.82
CA LEU A 54 24.59 -1.27 11.04
C LEU A 54 25.66 -2.32 10.76
N SER A 55 25.50 -3.13 9.71
CA SER A 55 26.44 -4.22 9.39
C SER A 55 27.55 -3.83 8.42
N GLY A 56 27.32 -2.79 7.62
CA GLY A 56 28.22 -2.41 6.54
C GLY A 56 28.17 -3.34 5.33
N GLU A 57 27.25 -4.31 5.33
CA GLU A 57 27.10 -5.28 4.25
C GLU A 57 25.86 -4.98 3.44
N LYS A 58 25.97 -5.10 2.11
CA LYS A 58 24.83 -4.90 1.21
C LYS A 58 23.82 -6.04 1.36
N GLN A 59 22.54 -5.68 1.34
CA GLN A 59 21.42 -6.59 1.40
C GLN A 59 20.67 -6.58 0.06
N SER A 60 19.77 -7.55 -0.12
CA SER A 60 18.82 -7.53 -1.26
C SER A 60 17.70 -6.57 -0.96
N HIS A 61 17.51 -5.59 -1.85
CA HIS A 61 16.46 -4.57 -1.70
C HIS A 61 15.18 -4.98 -2.42
N ILE A 62 14.04 -4.49 -1.90
CA ILE A 62 12.74 -4.69 -2.53
C ILE A 62 12.56 -3.67 -3.66
N PHE A 63 13.04 -2.43 -3.46
CA PHE A 63 12.93 -1.34 -4.42
C PHE A 63 14.30 -1.03 -5.01
N GLY A 64 14.33 -0.75 -6.32
CA GLY A 64 15.54 -0.31 -6.97
C GLY A 64 15.93 1.12 -6.59
N GLU A 65 17.11 1.53 -7.01
CA GLU A 65 17.69 2.82 -6.65
C GLU A 65 17.22 3.97 -7.53
N SER A 66 16.61 3.70 -8.69
CA SER A 66 16.18 4.75 -9.60
C SER A 66 15.10 5.62 -8.97
N ARG A 67 14.97 6.83 -9.48
CA ARG A 67 13.96 7.78 -9.00
C ARG A 67 12.54 7.21 -9.16
N GLU A 68 12.28 6.58 -10.30
CA GLU A 68 10.98 5.94 -10.55
C GLU A 68 10.70 4.80 -9.59
N GLU A 69 11.72 3.99 -9.28
CA GLU A 69 11.57 2.87 -8.36
C GLU A 69 11.37 3.35 -6.92
N GLN A 70 12.09 4.39 -6.50
CA GLN A 70 11.91 4.97 -5.16
C GLN A 70 10.53 5.63 -5.02
N ALA A 71 9.96 6.14 -6.11
CA ALA A 71 8.62 6.73 -6.09
C ALA A 71 7.53 5.69 -5.80
N LEU A 72 7.82 4.40 -5.90
CA LEU A 72 6.88 3.32 -5.56
C LEU A 72 6.75 3.11 -4.05
N ARG A 73 7.61 3.72 -3.24
CA ARG A 73 7.61 3.55 -1.80
C ARG A 73 6.52 4.38 -1.14
N TRP A 74 5.83 3.78 -0.19
CA TRP A 74 4.75 4.42 0.57
C TRP A 74 5.17 5.80 1.10
N ARG A 75 6.32 5.90 1.72
CA ARG A 75 6.83 7.17 2.29
C ARG A 75 6.95 8.29 1.26
N ASN A 76 7.16 7.91 0.00
CA ASN A 76 7.38 8.88 -1.06
C ASN A 76 6.09 9.29 -1.78
N PHE A 77 5.05 8.46 -1.71
CA PHE A 77 3.78 8.82 -2.38
C PHE A 77 2.64 9.16 -1.43
N LYS A 78 2.74 8.83 -0.14
CA LYS A 78 1.62 9.02 0.81
C LYS A 78 1.13 10.46 0.91
N GLY A 79 1.98 11.44 0.63
CA GLY A 79 1.63 12.86 0.72
C GLY A 79 1.28 13.51 -0.61
N MET A 80 1.14 12.73 -1.68
CA MET A 80 0.80 13.28 -2.99
C MET A 80 -0.63 13.81 -3.02
N GLU A 81 -0.87 14.77 -3.92
CA GLU A 81 -2.19 15.30 -4.17
C GLU A 81 -3.11 14.18 -4.70
N ALA A 82 -4.42 14.26 -4.41
CA ALA A 82 -5.36 13.17 -4.61
C ALA A 82 -5.34 12.57 -6.02
N ARG A 83 -5.41 13.38 -7.05
CA ARG A 83 -5.44 12.87 -8.43
C ARG A 83 -4.10 12.27 -8.85
N ALA A 84 -3.01 12.92 -8.49
CA ALA A 84 -1.67 12.42 -8.77
C ALA A 84 -1.42 11.12 -8.02
N LEU A 85 -1.84 11.04 -6.76
CA LEU A 85 -1.73 9.83 -5.97
C LEU A 85 -2.49 8.67 -6.61
N HIS A 86 -3.74 8.90 -6.99
CA HIS A 86 -4.58 7.85 -7.59
C HIS A 86 -3.97 7.33 -8.88
N LYS A 87 -3.57 8.23 -9.77
CA LYS A 87 -2.94 7.84 -11.04
C LYS A 87 -1.65 7.07 -10.80
N HIS A 88 -0.81 7.56 -9.90
CA HIS A 88 0.46 6.92 -9.56
C HIS A 88 0.23 5.52 -8.97
N PHE A 89 -0.72 5.39 -8.05
CA PHE A 89 -1.01 4.11 -7.43
C PHE A 89 -1.52 3.10 -8.45
N VAL A 90 -2.52 3.47 -9.25
CA VAL A 90 -3.13 2.57 -10.23
C VAL A 90 -2.14 2.18 -11.33
N ASP A 91 -1.39 3.15 -11.85
CA ASP A 91 -0.53 2.93 -13.03
C ASP A 91 0.82 2.33 -12.68
N ARG A 92 1.32 2.54 -11.46
CA ARG A 92 2.68 2.17 -11.08
C ARG A 92 2.75 1.27 -9.85
N VAL A 93 2.22 1.73 -8.72
CA VAL A 93 2.38 1.02 -7.45
C VAL A 93 1.67 -0.33 -7.47
N PHE A 94 0.41 -0.35 -7.89
CA PHE A 94 -0.38 -1.58 -7.90
C PHE A 94 0.21 -2.62 -8.84
N ILE A 95 0.68 -2.18 -10.01
CA ILE A 95 1.36 -3.06 -10.98
C ILE A 95 2.64 -3.64 -10.37
N PHE A 96 3.41 -2.81 -9.67
CA PHE A 96 4.60 -3.27 -8.95
C PHE A 96 4.26 -4.34 -7.91
N LEU A 97 3.19 -4.14 -7.12
CA LEU A 97 2.77 -5.10 -6.11
C LEU A 97 2.39 -6.45 -6.72
N ILE A 98 1.65 -6.44 -7.82
CA ILE A 98 1.26 -7.66 -8.53
C ILE A 98 2.50 -8.41 -9.01
N ASN A 99 3.43 -7.70 -9.63
CA ASN A 99 4.63 -8.31 -10.21
C ASN A 99 5.64 -8.77 -9.17
N LEU A 100 5.66 -8.12 -8.01
CA LEU A 100 6.60 -8.44 -6.93
C LEU A 100 6.46 -9.90 -6.47
N ASN A 101 5.23 -10.41 -6.42
CA ASN A 101 4.95 -11.78 -5.97
C ASN A 101 4.72 -12.77 -7.13
N SER A 102 4.90 -12.35 -8.37
CA SER A 102 4.59 -13.18 -9.55
C SER A 102 5.43 -14.45 -9.62
N ASN A 103 6.62 -14.47 -9.04
CA ASN A 103 7.54 -15.59 -9.05
C ASN A 103 7.41 -16.51 -7.84
N GLU A 104 6.61 -16.13 -6.85
CA GLU A 104 6.38 -16.94 -5.66
C GLU A 104 5.20 -17.87 -5.88
N ASN A 105 5.31 -19.09 -5.39
CA ASN A 105 4.27 -20.09 -5.53
C ASN A 105 3.39 -20.17 -4.29
N SER A 106 3.12 -19.03 -3.67
CA SER A 106 2.28 -18.93 -2.48
C SER A 106 0.81 -18.68 -2.86
N ALA A 107 -0.09 -18.95 -1.92
CA ALA A 107 -1.52 -18.63 -2.10
C ALA A 107 -1.72 -17.12 -2.29
N PHE A 108 -0.93 -16.31 -1.58
CA PHE A 108 -1.01 -14.85 -1.68
C PHE A 108 -0.59 -14.35 -3.06
N SER A 109 0.49 -14.89 -3.63
CA SER A 109 0.92 -14.48 -4.97
C SER A 109 -0.09 -14.87 -6.04
N ARG A 110 -0.72 -16.05 -5.91
CA ARG A 110 -1.81 -16.45 -6.82
C ARG A 110 -3.01 -15.54 -6.68
N TYR A 111 -3.33 -15.13 -5.46
CA TYR A 111 -4.41 -14.18 -5.18
C TYR A 111 -4.15 -12.83 -5.86
N LEU A 112 -2.93 -12.30 -5.74
CA LEU A 112 -2.57 -11.01 -6.34
C LEU A 112 -2.57 -11.02 -7.87
N LYS A 113 -2.36 -12.17 -8.50
CA LYS A 113 -2.39 -12.27 -9.97
C LYS A 113 -3.72 -11.83 -10.57
N HIS A 114 -4.81 -12.04 -9.84
CA HIS A 114 -6.15 -11.71 -10.30
C HIS A 114 -6.71 -10.48 -9.58
N ALA A 115 -5.86 -9.76 -8.87
CA ALA A 115 -6.27 -8.60 -8.11
C ALA A 115 -6.69 -7.44 -9.02
N THR A 116 -7.72 -6.73 -8.59
CA THR A 116 -8.19 -5.53 -9.26
C THR A 116 -8.30 -4.42 -8.22
N PHE A 117 -7.73 -3.26 -8.52
CA PHE A 117 -7.85 -2.11 -7.63
C PHE A 117 -9.15 -1.38 -7.95
N LYS A 118 -10.03 -1.27 -6.96
CA LYS A 118 -11.40 -0.79 -7.15
C LYS A 118 -11.71 0.57 -6.53
N ILE A 119 -10.78 1.15 -5.78
CA ILE A 119 -10.98 2.50 -5.25
C ILE A 119 -10.74 3.48 -6.39
N ASN A 120 -11.83 4.01 -6.95
CA ASN A 120 -11.77 4.82 -8.16
C ASN A 120 -11.92 6.32 -7.91
N GLU A 121 -12.20 6.74 -6.66
CA GLU A 121 -12.29 8.15 -6.29
C GLU A 121 -10.98 8.65 -5.71
N PRO A 122 -10.27 9.58 -6.37
CA PRO A 122 -8.96 10.05 -5.90
C PRO A 122 -8.96 10.60 -4.48
N LEU A 123 -9.95 11.39 -4.11
CA LEU A 123 -10.03 11.96 -2.76
C LEU A 123 -10.24 10.88 -1.70
N ALA A 124 -11.06 9.87 -2.01
CA ALA A 124 -11.28 8.74 -1.11
C ALA A 124 -9.98 7.96 -0.89
N LEU A 125 -9.24 7.69 -1.96
CA LEU A 125 -7.94 7.01 -1.83
C LEU A 125 -6.97 7.81 -0.96
N GLN A 126 -6.89 9.12 -1.17
CA GLN A 126 -6.04 9.99 -0.37
C GLN A 126 -6.40 9.90 1.12
N LYS A 127 -7.68 9.93 1.45
CA LYS A 127 -8.16 9.80 2.84
C LYS A 127 -7.80 8.44 3.44
N VAL A 128 -7.94 7.36 2.67
CA VAL A 128 -7.59 6.01 3.13
C VAL A 128 -6.09 5.91 3.40
N VAL A 129 -5.26 6.41 2.49
CA VAL A 129 -3.80 6.40 2.66
C VAL A 129 -3.40 7.19 3.91
N THR A 130 -3.96 8.38 4.09
CA THR A 130 -3.72 9.21 5.27
C THR A 130 -4.15 8.50 6.54
N GLY A 131 -5.33 7.87 6.53
CA GLY A 131 -5.84 7.13 7.67
C GLY A 131 -4.96 5.95 8.05
N LEU A 132 -4.48 5.20 7.07
CA LEU A 132 -3.58 4.07 7.30
C LEU A 132 -2.23 4.54 7.84
N GLU A 133 -1.73 5.67 7.36
CA GLU A 133 -0.47 6.25 7.87
C GLU A 133 -0.58 6.65 9.34
N ASP A 134 -1.73 7.21 9.73
CA ASP A 134 -1.97 7.67 11.11
C ASP A 134 -2.30 6.52 12.07
N LEU A 135 -2.56 5.34 11.54
CA LEU A 135 -2.90 4.19 12.35
C LEU A 135 -1.63 3.53 12.93
#